data_8b5c85279cd161804acc966d367ecbe4
#
_entry.id   8b5c85279cd161804acc966d367ecbe4
#
_cell.length_a   1.000
_cell.length_b   1.000
_cell.length_c   1.000
_cell.angle_alpha   90.00
_cell.angle_beta   90.00
_cell.angle_gamma   90.00
#
_symmetry.space_group_name_H-M   'P 1'
#
loop_
_entity.id
_entity.type
_entity.pdbx_description
1 polymer ?
#
loop_
_entity_poly.entity_id
_entity_poly.type
_entity_poly.pdbx_seq_one_letter_code
_entity_poly.pdbx_strand_id
1 'polypeptide(L)'
;MTVEVQCEATQVAEVVVPQEELVAANKVVEEVEVNEKVKEDEEEESKPNTIEKSSSYREESNFLSDLKENEKKALNELKSIVEEAIVGNTLFKKEETNKSLEEEGKNEENPDANIEEKEGDLDVVEVDREISIWGVPILPSKGDEKTNVVLLKFLRARDYKVNESFEMLKKTLQWRKDFNIQSILEEDLGSDLAPAAYMSGVDNQGHPICYNIFGVLEDEEIYNKTFGTEEKRNQFLRWRVQLMEKGIQQLDFKAGGVSSLLQINDLKNSPGPSKKEVRVATKQAVDLLQDNYPEFVAKNVSLISIAVICELYLT
;
A
#
# COMPACT_ATOMS: atom_id res chain seq x y z
N MET A 1 -4.23 -20.73 -53.45
CA MET A 1 -3.09 -20.85 -52.50
C MET A 1 -3.52 -20.21 -51.22
N THR A 2 -3.98 -21.02 -50.29
CA THR A 2 -4.42 -20.56 -48.95
C THR A 2 -3.23 -20.70 -48.01
N VAL A 3 -2.75 -19.61 -47.47
CA VAL A 3 -1.67 -19.64 -46.48
C VAL A 3 -2.33 -19.80 -45.12
N GLU A 4 -2.18 -20.97 -44.53
CA GLU A 4 -2.50 -21.20 -43.11
C GLU A 4 -1.42 -20.58 -42.26
N VAL A 5 -1.80 -19.56 -41.45
CA VAL A 5 -0.96 -19.03 -40.40
C VAL A 5 -1.18 -19.88 -39.14
N GLN A 6 -0.23 -20.75 -38.84
CA GLN A 6 -0.18 -21.42 -37.53
C GLN A 6 0.17 -20.41 -36.45
N CYS A 7 -0.79 -20.13 -35.57
CA CYS A 7 -0.52 -19.46 -34.29
C CYS A 7 0.14 -20.47 -33.34
N GLU A 8 1.44 -20.33 -33.11
CA GLU A 8 2.10 -21.01 -32.00
C GLU A 8 1.59 -20.43 -30.68
N ALA A 9 1.00 -21.28 -29.87
CA ALA A 9 0.55 -20.92 -28.53
C ALA A 9 1.75 -20.66 -27.61
N THR A 10 1.95 -19.41 -27.24
CA THR A 10 2.95 -19.01 -26.25
C THR A 10 2.49 -19.56 -24.90
N GLN A 11 3.24 -20.49 -24.33
CA GLN A 11 2.99 -20.95 -22.96
C GLN A 11 3.34 -19.82 -21.98
N VAL A 12 2.32 -19.31 -21.28
CA VAL A 12 2.48 -18.36 -20.21
C VAL A 12 2.71 -19.15 -18.92
N ALA A 13 3.90 -19.04 -18.33
CA ALA A 13 4.16 -19.58 -17.02
C ALA A 13 3.65 -18.58 -15.96
N GLU A 14 2.63 -18.97 -15.21
CA GLU A 14 2.10 -18.18 -14.09
C GLU A 14 2.94 -18.47 -12.83
N VAL A 15 3.76 -17.50 -12.43
CA VAL A 15 4.51 -17.57 -11.17
C VAL A 15 3.82 -16.65 -10.15
N VAL A 16 3.19 -17.24 -9.15
CA VAL A 16 2.62 -16.51 -8.01
C VAL A 16 3.70 -16.32 -6.98
N VAL A 17 4.16 -15.08 -6.78
CA VAL A 17 5.18 -14.74 -5.79
C VAL A 17 4.49 -14.17 -4.54
N PRO A 18 4.70 -14.74 -3.34
CA PRO A 18 4.23 -14.14 -2.08
C PRO A 18 4.83 -12.75 -1.89
N GLN A 19 4.10 -11.87 -1.20
CA GLN A 19 4.50 -10.47 -0.98
C GLN A 19 5.86 -10.33 -0.28
N GLU A 20 6.24 -11.32 0.54
CA GLU A 20 7.52 -11.40 1.23
C GLU A 20 8.73 -11.66 0.30
N GLU A 21 8.52 -12.31 -0.86
CA GLU A 21 9.60 -12.59 -1.81
C GLU A 21 9.97 -11.39 -2.70
N LEU A 22 9.10 -10.40 -2.86
CA LEU A 22 9.46 -9.14 -3.53
C LEU A 22 10.53 -8.35 -2.76
N VAL A 23 10.56 -8.50 -1.43
CA VAL A 23 11.61 -7.93 -0.57
C VAL A 23 12.91 -8.75 -0.70
N ALA A 24 12.81 -10.08 -0.89
CA ALA A 24 13.95 -10.97 -1.05
C ALA A 24 14.61 -10.81 -2.44
N ALA A 25 13.82 -10.64 -3.51
CA ALA A 25 14.35 -10.40 -4.85
C ALA A 25 15.17 -9.10 -4.94
N ASN A 26 14.79 -8.06 -4.19
CA ASN A 26 15.58 -6.83 -4.07
C ASN A 26 16.85 -7.01 -3.23
N LYS A 27 16.91 -7.98 -2.31
CA LYS A 27 18.12 -8.30 -1.53
C LYS A 27 19.16 -9.08 -2.33
N VAL A 28 18.73 -9.97 -3.21
CA VAL A 28 19.62 -10.77 -4.06
C VAL A 28 20.38 -9.90 -5.05
N VAL A 29 19.84 -8.77 -5.49
CA VAL A 29 20.52 -7.82 -6.39
C VAL A 29 21.63 -7.02 -5.66
N GLU A 30 21.53 -6.84 -4.35
CA GLU A 30 22.58 -6.16 -3.55
C GLU A 30 23.74 -7.10 -3.16
N GLU A 31 23.52 -8.43 -3.09
CA GLU A 31 24.55 -9.40 -2.70
C GLU A 31 25.42 -9.91 -3.88
N VAL A 32 25.01 -9.70 -5.14
CA VAL A 32 25.77 -10.15 -6.31
C VAL A 32 26.98 -9.26 -6.64
N GLU A 33 27.07 -8.04 -6.11
CA GLU A 33 28.26 -7.17 -6.32
C GLU A 33 29.47 -7.50 -5.42
N VAL A 34 29.40 -8.47 -4.50
CA VAL A 34 30.49 -8.70 -3.50
C VAL A 34 31.21 -10.01 -3.63
N ASN A 35 30.78 -11.00 -4.44
CA ASN A 35 31.41 -12.30 -4.47
C ASN A 35 31.74 -12.83 -5.90
N GLU A 36 32.62 -12.16 -6.63
CA GLU A 36 33.44 -12.83 -7.63
C GLU A 36 34.80 -13.22 -7.04
N LYS A 37 34.88 -14.41 -6.45
CA LYS A 37 36.10 -15.23 -6.42
C LYS A 37 35.84 -16.64 -5.90
N VAL A 38 36.13 -17.63 -6.80
CA VAL A 38 36.62 -19.02 -6.52
C VAL A 38 35.59 -20.05 -6.07
N LYS A 39 35.23 -21.03 -6.87
CA LYS A 39 35.87 -22.32 -7.13
C LYS A 39 35.00 -23.24 -7.99
N GLU A 40 35.69 -23.90 -8.91
CA GLU A 40 35.25 -25.07 -9.66
C GLU A 40 35.07 -26.29 -8.73
N ASP A 41 34.24 -27.23 -9.26
CA ASP A 41 34.13 -28.66 -8.97
C ASP A 41 32.91 -29.12 -8.14
N GLU A 42 32.02 -29.79 -8.81
CA GLU A 42 31.58 -31.19 -8.71
C GLU A 42 30.17 -31.37 -9.30
N GLU A 43 30.08 -32.18 -10.37
CA GLU A 43 28.88 -32.68 -10.98
C GLU A 43 28.18 -33.67 -10.03
N GLU A 44 26.91 -33.39 -9.67
CA GLU A 44 26.01 -34.40 -9.14
C GLU A 44 24.67 -34.35 -9.88
N GLU A 45 24.37 -35.44 -10.59
CA GLU A 45 23.12 -35.71 -11.31
C GLU A 45 21.93 -35.65 -10.35
N SER A 46 21.11 -34.60 -10.40
CA SER A 46 19.84 -34.55 -9.69
C SER A 46 18.66 -34.72 -10.65
N LYS A 47 17.83 -35.73 -10.37
CA LYS A 47 16.58 -36.10 -11.03
C LYS A 47 15.61 -34.91 -11.07
N PRO A 48 14.70 -34.84 -12.10
CA PRO A 48 13.75 -33.74 -12.19
C PRO A 48 12.77 -33.78 -11.00
N ASN A 49 12.79 -32.73 -10.20
CA ASN A 49 11.81 -32.51 -9.14
C ASN A 49 10.43 -32.31 -9.75
N THR A 50 9.51 -33.13 -9.31
CA THR A 50 8.07 -33.01 -9.56
C THR A 50 7.62 -31.65 -9.05
N ILE A 51 7.05 -30.82 -9.92
CA ILE A 51 6.43 -29.56 -9.58
C ILE A 51 5.32 -29.85 -8.56
N GLU A 52 5.56 -29.51 -7.30
CA GLU A 52 4.51 -29.55 -6.29
C GLU A 52 3.41 -28.59 -6.70
N LYS A 53 2.16 -29.09 -6.70
CA LYS A 53 0.98 -28.28 -6.98
C LYS A 53 1.00 -27.07 -6.05
N SER A 54 1.13 -25.86 -6.61
CA SER A 54 0.99 -24.62 -5.87
C SER A 54 -0.27 -24.69 -5.02
N SER A 55 -0.14 -24.49 -3.70
CA SER A 55 -1.28 -24.34 -2.82
C SER A 55 -2.13 -23.20 -3.37
N SER A 56 -3.41 -23.48 -3.65
CA SER A 56 -4.32 -22.44 -4.12
C SER A 56 -4.39 -21.38 -3.04
N TYR A 57 -3.87 -20.18 -3.32
CA TYR A 57 -4.03 -19.02 -2.43
C TYR A 57 -5.52 -18.80 -2.20
N ARG A 58 -5.94 -18.76 -0.95
CA ARG A 58 -7.30 -18.45 -0.55
C ARG A 58 -7.25 -17.25 0.40
N GLU A 59 -7.96 -16.19 0.03
CA GLU A 59 -8.13 -15.05 0.92
C GLU A 59 -8.76 -15.47 2.25
N GLU A 60 -8.32 -14.82 3.32
CA GLU A 60 -8.91 -15.02 4.63
C GLU A 60 -10.34 -14.49 4.68
N SER A 61 -11.24 -15.26 5.28
CA SER A 61 -12.64 -14.90 5.41
C SER A 61 -12.84 -13.68 6.30
N ASN A 62 -13.71 -12.75 5.87
CA ASN A 62 -14.11 -11.60 6.66
C ASN A 62 -15.35 -11.85 7.52
N PHE A 63 -15.95 -13.05 7.47
CA PHE A 63 -17.06 -13.42 8.35
C PHE A 63 -16.57 -13.63 9.78
N LEU A 64 -17.22 -12.99 10.75
CA LEU A 64 -16.86 -13.14 12.18
C LEU A 64 -17.03 -14.58 12.68
N SER A 65 -17.93 -15.37 12.07
CA SER A 65 -18.10 -16.80 12.37
C SER A 65 -16.84 -17.61 12.10
N ASP A 66 -16.08 -17.24 11.09
CA ASP A 66 -14.94 -18.00 10.58
C ASP A 66 -13.63 -17.66 11.32
N LEU A 67 -13.62 -16.55 12.05
CA LEU A 67 -12.46 -16.13 12.84
C LEU A 67 -12.22 -17.09 14.01
N LYS A 68 -10.96 -17.36 14.29
CA LYS A 68 -10.53 -18.08 15.50
C LYS A 68 -10.80 -17.23 16.75
N GLU A 69 -10.89 -17.85 17.90
CA GLU A 69 -11.20 -17.15 19.16
C GLU A 69 -10.14 -16.08 19.52
N ASN A 70 -8.86 -16.34 19.25
CA ASN A 70 -7.80 -15.34 19.43
C ASN A 70 -7.94 -14.14 18.48
N GLU A 71 -8.40 -14.38 17.24
CA GLU A 71 -8.62 -13.32 16.23
C GLU A 71 -9.83 -12.46 16.59
N LYS A 72 -10.94 -13.10 17.05
CA LYS A 72 -12.10 -12.37 17.59
C LYS A 72 -11.73 -11.50 18.78
N LYS A 73 -10.91 -12.05 19.70
CA LYS A 73 -10.42 -11.31 20.86
C LYS A 73 -9.60 -10.08 20.41
N ALA A 74 -8.66 -10.27 19.49
CA ALA A 74 -7.83 -9.20 18.97
C ALA A 74 -8.67 -8.10 18.28
N LEU A 75 -9.70 -8.50 17.50
CA LEU A 75 -10.61 -7.55 16.86
C LEU A 75 -11.39 -6.71 17.90
N ASN A 76 -11.92 -7.36 18.94
CA ASN A 76 -12.66 -6.64 19.98
C ASN A 76 -11.75 -5.70 20.78
N GLU A 77 -10.52 -6.12 21.09
CA GLU A 77 -9.52 -5.31 21.77
C GLU A 77 -9.12 -4.09 20.91
N LEU A 78 -8.85 -4.29 19.60
CA LEU A 78 -8.56 -3.18 18.69
C LEU A 78 -9.72 -2.20 18.60
N LYS A 79 -10.97 -2.68 18.55
CA LYS A 79 -12.18 -1.83 18.56
C LYS A 79 -12.24 -0.96 19.82
N SER A 80 -11.96 -1.51 21.00
CA SER A 80 -11.94 -0.74 22.25
C SER A 80 -10.88 0.35 22.23
N ILE A 81 -9.66 0.05 21.78
CA ILE A 81 -8.57 1.02 21.71
C ILE A 81 -8.87 2.14 20.71
N VAL A 82 -9.45 1.79 19.54
CA VAL A 82 -9.84 2.78 18.52
C VAL A 82 -10.96 3.68 19.05
N GLU A 83 -11.99 3.12 19.72
CA GLU A 83 -13.06 3.86 20.34
C GLU A 83 -12.52 4.87 21.38
N GLU A 84 -11.67 4.40 22.29
CA GLU A 84 -11.06 5.23 23.32
C GLU A 84 -10.19 6.35 22.71
N ALA A 85 -9.43 6.05 21.66
CA ALA A 85 -8.58 7.04 21.01
C ALA A 85 -9.38 8.12 20.27
N ILE A 86 -10.51 7.76 19.64
CA ILE A 86 -11.39 8.71 18.96
C ILE A 86 -12.12 9.58 19.99
N VAL A 87 -12.73 8.96 21.00
CA VAL A 87 -13.47 9.68 22.04
C VAL A 87 -12.54 10.59 22.86
N GLY A 88 -11.32 10.10 23.16
CA GLY A 88 -10.29 10.84 23.88
C GLY A 88 -9.51 11.85 23.04
N ASN A 89 -9.82 12.00 21.75
CA ASN A 89 -9.10 12.87 20.80
C ASN A 89 -7.57 12.67 20.81
N THR A 90 -7.13 11.40 20.86
CA THR A 90 -5.71 11.02 20.91
C THR A 90 -5.23 10.33 19.64
N LEU A 91 -6.11 10.18 18.63
CA LEU A 91 -5.83 9.49 17.40
C LEU A 91 -4.79 10.22 16.54
N PHE A 92 -4.88 11.55 16.48
CA PHE A 92 -3.94 12.40 15.76
C PHE A 92 -2.95 13.08 16.72
N LYS A 93 -1.76 13.43 16.20
CA LYS A 93 -0.82 14.27 16.93
C LYS A 93 -1.46 15.65 17.14
N LYS A 94 -1.40 16.19 18.36
CA LYS A 94 -1.77 17.59 18.59
C LYS A 94 -0.78 18.45 17.81
N GLU A 95 -1.27 19.32 16.94
CA GLU A 95 -0.48 20.39 16.36
C GLU A 95 -0.07 21.31 17.52
N GLU A 96 1.23 21.37 17.83
CA GLU A 96 1.76 22.41 18.74
C GLU A 96 1.64 23.73 17.97
N THR A 97 0.58 24.48 18.29
CA THR A 97 0.49 25.88 17.88
C THR A 97 1.57 26.64 18.64
N ASN A 98 2.77 26.78 18.04
CA ASN A 98 3.77 27.74 18.47
C ASN A 98 3.22 29.15 18.22
N LYS A 99 2.43 29.67 19.16
CA LYS A 99 2.29 31.10 19.31
C LYS A 99 3.59 31.59 19.95
N SER A 100 4.50 32.08 19.10
CA SER A 100 5.58 32.94 19.50
C SER A 100 4.97 34.19 20.17
N LEU A 101 5.00 34.22 21.50
CA LEU A 101 4.80 35.43 22.26
C LEU A 101 6.10 36.22 22.09
N GLU A 102 6.09 37.22 21.23
CA GLU A 102 7.06 38.32 21.28
C GLU A 102 6.85 39.07 22.58
N GLU A 103 7.83 38.98 23.49
CA GLU A 103 7.98 39.85 24.64
C GLU A 103 8.35 41.23 24.15
N GLU A 104 7.48 42.21 24.31
CA GLU A 104 7.90 43.60 24.50
C GLU A 104 7.38 44.12 25.84
N GLY A 105 8.34 44.65 26.59
CA GLY A 105 8.34 44.88 27.98
C GLY A 105 7.66 46.15 28.47
N LYS A 106 7.63 46.16 29.79
CA LYS A 106 7.68 47.25 30.77
C LYS A 106 6.41 47.94 31.23
N ASN A 107 6.24 47.77 32.48
CA ASN A 107 6.06 48.70 33.61
C ASN A 107 4.67 48.89 34.23
N GLU A 108 4.73 48.70 35.55
CA GLU A 108 4.17 49.46 36.68
C GLU A 108 2.82 49.05 37.29
N GLU A 109 2.98 48.82 38.55
CA GLU A 109 2.12 48.62 39.70
C GLU A 109 0.69 49.25 39.66
N ASN A 110 -0.32 48.50 40.09
CA ASN A 110 -1.09 48.86 41.28
C ASN A 110 -2.05 47.72 41.72
N PRO A 111 -2.22 47.46 43.02
CA PRO A 111 -3.08 46.39 43.52
C PRO A 111 -4.46 46.95 43.89
N ASP A 112 -5.48 46.14 43.67
CA ASP A 112 -6.82 46.07 44.15
C ASP A 112 -7.86 46.01 43.05
N ALA A 113 -8.43 44.84 42.89
CA ALA A 113 -9.87 44.66 42.63
C ALA A 113 -10.25 43.19 42.35
N ASN A 114 -11.10 42.68 43.19
CA ASN A 114 -12.13 41.65 42.97
C ASN A 114 -11.79 40.45 42.06
N ILE A 115 -11.66 39.31 42.72
CA ILE A 115 -11.79 37.96 42.11
C ILE A 115 -13.26 37.74 41.78
N GLU A 116 -13.66 38.02 40.55
CA GLU A 116 -14.80 37.39 39.91
C GLU A 116 -14.28 36.13 39.25
N GLU A 117 -14.72 34.98 39.76
CA GLU A 117 -14.57 33.68 39.09
C GLU A 117 -15.30 33.74 37.76
N LYS A 118 -14.58 34.05 36.69
CA LYS A 118 -14.99 33.70 35.34
C LYS A 118 -14.83 32.19 35.18
N GLU A 119 -15.93 31.47 35.23
CA GLU A 119 -16.03 30.14 34.60
C GLU A 119 -15.39 30.23 33.21
N GLY A 120 -14.24 29.63 33.10
CA GLY A 120 -13.55 29.51 31.82
C GLY A 120 -14.43 28.76 30.86
N ASP A 121 -14.79 29.44 29.81
CA ASP A 121 -15.35 28.85 28.60
C ASP A 121 -14.33 27.79 28.12
N LEU A 122 -14.57 26.54 28.52
CA LEU A 122 -13.87 25.41 27.98
C LEU A 122 -14.29 25.39 26.50
N ASP A 123 -13.44 25.91 25.63
CA ASP A 123 -13.49 25.62 24.21
C ASP A 123 -13.72 24.11 24.06
N VAL A 124 -14.97 23.74 23.86
CA VAL A 124 -15.36 22.38 23.51
C VAL A 124 -14.81 22.15 22.13
N VAL A 125 -13.56 21.66 22.07
CA VAL A 125 -12.97 21.16 20.83
C VAL A 125 -13.96 20.12 20.33
N GLU A 126 -14.69 20.48 19.27
CA GLU A 126 -15.65 19.58 18.63
C GLU A 126 -14.84 18.37 18.14
N VAL A 127 -14.94 17.27 18.89
CA VAL A 127 -14.25 16.04 18.57
C VAL A 127 -14.86 15.55 17.26
N ASP A 128 -14.09 15.56 16.18
CA ASP A 128 -14.50 14.98 14.90
C ASP A 128 -14.72 13.47 15.10
N ARG A 129 -15.95 13.12 15.41
CA ARG A 129 -16.40 11.74 15.63
C ARG A 129 -16.75 11.02 14.33
N GLU A 130 -16.58 11.67 13.18
CA GLU A 130 -16.90 11.10 11.85
C GLU A 130 -15.65 10.68 11.08
N ILE A 131 -14.65 10.19 11.80
CA ILE A 131 -13.42 9.71 11.16
C ILE A 131 -13.73 8.47 10.31
N SER A 132 -13.36 8.55 9.05
CA SER A 132 -13.53 7.45 8.10
C SER A 132 -12.24 7.18 7.31
N ILE A 133 -12.08 5.95 6.85
CA ILE A 133 -11.02 5.54 5.94
C ILE A 133 -11.63 4.72 4.81
N TRP A 134 -11.25 4.99 3.56
CA TRP A 134 -11.81 4.34 2.36
C TRP A 134 -13.35 4.36 2.31
N GLY A 135 -13.96 5.45 2.78
CA GLY A 135 -15.41 5.60 2.86
C GLY A 135 -16.10 4.78 3.95
N VAL A 136 -15.33 4.14 4.85
CA VAL A 136 -15.85 3.34 5.97
C VAL A 136 -15.62 4.07 7.29
N PRO A 137 -16.65 4.32 8.11
CA PRO A 137 -16.49 4.86 9.45
C PRO A 137 -15.64 3.92 10.30
N ILE A 138 -14.68 4.47 11.07
CA ILE A 138 -13.81 3.65 11.93
C ILE A 138 -14.18 3.72 13.41
N LEU A 139 -15.13 4.59 13.82
CA LEU A 139 -15.66 4.61 15.17
C LEU A 139 -16.53 3.37 15.39
N PRO A 140 -16.12 2.39 16.23
CA PRO A 140 -16.80 1.11 16.34
C PRO A 140 -18.27 1.20 16.79
N SER A 141 -18.61 2.14 17.69
CA SER A 141 -19.98 2.36 18.16
C SER A 141 -20.93 2.92 17.08
N LYS A 142 -20.41 3.53 16.03
CA LYS A 142 -21.15 4.02 14.87
C LYS A 142 -20.94 3.15 13.62
N GLY A 143 -20.00 2.19 13.69
CA GLY A 143 -19.61 1.33 12.58
C GLY A 143 -20.60 0.18 12.36
N ASP A 144 -20.50 -0.38 11.17
CA ASP A 144 -21.20 -1.58 10.74
C ASP A 144 -20.21 -2.75 10.50
N GLU A 145 -20.63 -3.76 9.74
CA GLU A 145 -19.76 -4.87 9.37
C GLU A 145 -18.51 -4.43 8.57
N LYS A 146 -18.59 -3.32 7.81
CA LYS A 146 -17.48 -2.79 7.02
C LYS A 146 -16.34 -2.32 7.92
N THR A 147 -16.65 -1.74 9.06
CA THR A 147 -15.67 -1.35 10.09
C THR A 147 -14.84 -2.56 10.53
N ASN A 148 -15.51 -3.72 10.74
CA ASN A 148 -14.81 -4.94 11.10
C ASN A 148 -13.85 -5.39 9.98
N VAL A 149 -14.27 -5.34 8.72
CA VAL A 149 -13.42 -5.71 7.56
C VAL A 149 -12.19 -4.82 7.48
N VAL A 150 -12.36 -3.51 7.65
CA VAL A 150 -11.24 -2.55 7.66
C VAL A 150 -10.28 -2.84 8.80
N LEU A 151 -10.77 -3.02 10.03
CA LEU A 151 -9.91 -3.30 11.19
C LEU A 151 -9.20 -4.65 11.07
N LEU A 152 -9.84 -5.67 10.47
CA LEU A 152 -9.21 -6.96 10.18
C LEU A 152 -8.03 -6.84 9.23
N LYS A 153 -8.06 -5.94 8.24
CA LYS A 153 -6.91 -5.69 7.36
C LYS A 153 -5.67 -5.24 8.14
N PHE A 154 -5.84 -4.32 9.08
CA PHE A 154 -4.73 -3.88 9.94
C PHE A 154 -4.25 -4.98 10.89
N LEU A 155 -5.15 -5.79 11.42
CA LEU A 155 -4.80 -6.92 12.28
C LEU A 155 -4.00 -7.97 11.53
N ARG A 156 -4.43 -8.37 10.34
CA ARG A 156 -3.73 -9.36 9.49
C ARG A 156 -2.35 -8.87 9.11
N ALA A 157 -2.22 -7.61 8.68
CA ALA A 157 -0.94 -7.00 8.34
C ALA A 157 0.07 -6.94 9.50
N ARG A 158 -0.33 -7.26 10.72
CA ARG A 158 0.50 -7.28 11.94
C ARG A 158 0.31 -8.55 12.76
N ASP A 159 -0.04 -9.68 12.11
CA ASP A 159 -0.20 -10.99 12.76
C ASP A 159 -1.11 -10.95 14.00
N TYR A 160 -2.18 -10.15 13.95
CA TYR A 160 -3.14 -9.92 15.06
C TYR A 160 -2.50 -9.33 16.33
N LYS A 161 -1.35 -8.66 16.22
CA LYS A 161 -0.73 -7.90 17.32
C LYS A 161 -1.42 -6.54 17.45
N VAL A 162 -2.34 -6.45 18.39
CA VAL A 162 -3.29 -5.33 18.53
C VAL A 162 -2.61 -3.97 18.58
N ASN A 163 -1.58 -3.80 19.41
CA ASN A 163 -0.87 -2.52 19.54
C ASN A 163 -0.15 -2.12 18.25
N GLU A 164 0.49 -3.07 17.55
CA GLU A 164 1.16 -2.82 16.27
C GLU A 164 0.13 -2.46 15.18
N SER A 165 -1.04 -3.13 15.18
CA SER A 165 -2.15 -2.84 14.27
C SER A 165 -2.74 -1.46 14.51
N PHE A 166 -2.93 -1.07 15.76
CA PHE A 166 -3.40 0.27 16.13
C PHE A 166 -2.41 1.36 15.72
N GLU A 167 -1.11 1.17 15.97
CA GLU A 167 -0.09 2.13 15.55
C GLU A 167 0.00 2.24 14.02
N MET A 168 -0.20 1.14 13.28
CA MET A 168 -0.28 1.19 11.82
C MET A 168 -1.51 2.00 11.37
N LEU A 169 -2.70 1.73 11.91
CA LEU A 169 -3.91 2.48 11.60
C LEU A 169 -3.73 3.98 11.86
N LYS A 170 -3.20 4.33 13.02
CA LYS A 170 -2.95 5.72 13.42
C LYS A 170 -1.96 6.43 12.49
N LYS A 171 -0.86 5.78 12.13
CA LYS A 171 0.11 6.30 11.16
C LYS A 171 -0.52 6.46 9.77
N THR A 172 -1.30 5.50 9.31
CA THR A 172 -2.01 5.57 8.04
C THR A 172 -2.99 6.75 8.02
N LEU A 173 -3.77 6.96 9.07
CA LEU A 173 -4.71 8.08 9.16
C LEU A 173 -4.00 9.43 9.15
N GLN A 174 -2.90 9.56 9.90
CA GLN A 174 -2.08 10.76 9.89
C GLN A 174 -1.47 11.00 8.50
N TRP A 175 -0.86 9.98 7.90
CA TRP A 175 -0.30 10.06 6.56
C TRP A 175 -1.34 10.46 5.51
N ARG A 176 -2.58 9.91 5.56
CA ARG A 176 -3.65 10.28 4.65
C ARG A 176 -4.00 11.77 4.74
N LYS A 177 -3.97 12.34 5.95
CA LYS A 177 -4.15 13.78 6.19
C LYS A 177 -2.98 14.57 5.60
N ASP A 178 -1.74 14.22 5.94
CA ASP A 178 -0.52 14.92 5.52
C ASP A 178 -0.30 14.84 4.01
N PHE A 179 -0.61 13.69 3.40
CA PHE A 179 -0.54 13.46 1.96
C PHE A 179 -1.71 14.07 1.19
N ASN A 180 -2.73 14.60 1.88
CA ASN A 180 -3.95 15.15 1.30
C ASN A 180 -4.68 14.16 0.36
N ILE A 181 -4.95 12.95 0.86
CA ILE A 181 -5.59 11.89 0.05
C ILE A 181 -7.00 12.28 -0.42
N GLN A 182 -7.70 13.14 0.30
CA GLN A 182 -9.05 13.56 -0.07
C GLN A 182 -9.13 14.24 -1.44
N SER A 183 -8.09 15.00 -1.82
CA SER A 183 -8.03 15.67 -3.12
C SER A 183 -7.45 14.79 -4.24
N ILE A 184 -6.79 13.68 -3.90
CA ILE A 184 -5.95 12.94 -4.86
C ILE A 184 -6.71 12.38 -6.06
N LEU A 185 -7.99 12.05 -5.88
CA LEU A 185 -8.83 11.50 -6.96
C LEU A 185 -9.18 12.54 -8.03
N GLU A 186 -9.18 13.83 -7.66
CA GLU A 186 -9.51 14.96 -8.53
C GLU A 186 -8.27 15.60 -9.14
N GLU A 187 -7.06 15.19 -8.71
CA GLU A 187 -5.82 15.74 -9.22
C GLU A 187 -5.55 15.32 -10.66
N ASP A 188 -5.20 16.31 -11.49
CA ASP A 188 -4.63 16.03 -12.82
C ASP A 188 -3.12 15.76 -12.69
N LEU A 189 -2.78 14.46 -12.69
CA LEU A 189 -1.40 13.98 -12.61
C LEU A 189 -0.79 13.69 -14.00
N GLY A 190 -1.49 14.10 -15.06
CA GLY A 190 -1.10 13.86 -16.43
C GLY A 190 -1.48 12.49 -16.96
N SER A 191 -1.51 12.35 -18.27
CA SER A 191 -1.90 11.12 -18.98
C SER A 191 -0.70 10.27 -19.43
N ASP A 192 0.52 10.78 -19.32
CA ASP A 192 1.72 10.13 -19.86
C ASP A 192 1.97 8.75 -19.23
N LEU A 193 1.59 8.57 -17.97
CA LEU A 193 1.74 7.32 -17.24
C LEU A 193 0.52 6.38 -17.35
N ALA A 194 -0.57 6.80 -17.99
CA ALA A 194 -1.76 5.96 -18.14
C ALA A 194 -1.48 4.59 -18.80
N PRO A 195 -0.57 4.46 -19.78
CA PRO A 195 -0.19 3.15 -20.32
C PRO A 195 0.66 2.31 -19.38
N ALA A 196 1.35 2.91 -18.39
CA ALA A 196 2.25 2.23 -17.48
C ALA A 196 1.53 1.48 -16.36
N ALA A 197 0.35 1.96 -15.91
CA ALA A 197 -0.52 1.19 -15.03
C ALA A 197 -1.95 1.72 -15.08
N TYR A 198 -2.91 0.79 -15.00
CA TYR A 198 -4.34 1.09 -15.09
C TYR A 198 -5.20 -0.01 -14.45
N MET A 199 -6.43 0.35 -14.08
CA MET A 199 -7.46 -0.59 -13.66
C MET A 199 -8.26 -1.07 -14.88
N SER A 200 -8.45 -2.40 -15.03
CA SER A 200 -9.28 -2.95 -16.12
C SER A 200 -9.81 -4.33 -15.78
N GLY A 201 -11.12 -4.48 -15.84
CA GLY A 201 -11.81 -5.74 -15.63
C GLY A 201 -11.77 -6.26 -14.20
N VAL A 202 -12.25 -7.47 -14.02
CA VAL A 202 -12.28 -8.23 -12.78
C VAL A 202 -11.88 -9.68 -13.04
N ASP A 203 -11.36 -10.37 -12.05
CA ASP A 203 -11.08 -11.79 -12.12
C ASP A 203 -12.35 -12.64 -11.92
N ASN A 204 -12.21 -13.98 -11.93
CA ASN A 204 -13.33 -14.91 -11.73
C ASN A 204 -13.96 -14.85 -10.32
N GLN A 205 -13.29 -14.21 -9.35
CA GLN A 205 -13.76 -14.03 -7.98
C GLN A 205 -14.30 -12.62 -7.75
N GLY A 206 -14.21 -11.75 -8.77
CA GLY A 206 -14.70 -10.37 -8.72
C GLY A 206 -13.66 -9.34 -8.30
N HIS A 207 -12.39 -9.71 -8.11
CA HIS A 207 -11.33 -8.75 -7.74
C HIS A 207 -11.06 -7.81 -8.92
N PRO A 208 -11.14 -6.49 -8.72
CA PRO A 208 -10.68 -5.52 -9.71
C PRO A 208 -9.20 -5.73 -10.03
N ILE A 209 -8.84 -5.65 -11.31
CA ILE A 209 -7.48 -5.95 -11.76
C ILE A 209 -6.71 -4.65 -12.02
N CYS A 210 -5.56 -4.51 -11.36
CA CYS A 210 -4.58 -3.48 -11.63
C CYS A 210 -3.45 -4.05 -12.50
N TYR A 211 -3.28 -3.51 -13.70
CA TYR A 211 -2.17 -3.84 -14.59
C TYR A 211 -1.01 -2.87 -14.37
N ASN A 212 0.20 -3.39 -14.28
CA ASN A 212 1.45 -2.63 -14.23
C ASN A 212 2.32 -3.08 -15.41
N ILE A 213 2.56 -2.19 -16.37
CA ILE A 213 3.31 -2.46 -17.61
C ILE A 213 4.66 -1.76 -17.52
N PHE A 214 5.65 -2.44 -16.98
CA PHE A 214 6.94 -1.84 -16.68
C PHE A 214 7.72 -1.43 -17.92
N GLY A 215 7.53 -2.12 -19.06
CA GLY A 215 8.18 -1.80 -20.32
C GLY A 215 7.91 -0.39 -20.86
N VAL A 216 6.79 0.24 -20.46
CA VAL A 216 6.47 1.63 -20.81
C VAL A 216 7.52 2.60 -20.25
N LEU A 217 8.09 2.28 -19.10
CA LEU A 217 9.09 3.12 -18.42
C LEU A 217 10.49 3.03 -19.07
N GLU A 218 10.68 2.15 -20.06
CA GLU A 218 11.90 2.09 -20.86
C GLU A 218 12.00 3.22 -21.88
N ASP A 219 10.84 3.78 -22.30
CA ASP A 219 10.80 4.91 -23.21
C ASP A 219 11.50 6.14 -22.62
N GLU A 220 12.46 6.72 -23.36
CA GLU A 220 13.30 7.82 -22.89
C GLU A 220 12.52 9.12 -22.63
N GLU A 221 11.47 9.39 -23.41
CA GLU A 221 10.65 10.58 -23.23
C GLU A 221 9.80 10.45 -21.95
N ILE A 222 9.16 9.30 -21.76
CA ILE A 222 8.38 8.99 -20.54
C ILE A 222 9.30 8.99 -19.32
N TYR A 223 10.48 8.36 -19.43
CA TYR A 223 11.47 8.34 -18.36
C TYR A 223 11.87 9.75 -17.91
N ASN A 224 12.27 10.61 -18.85
CA ASN A 224 12.71 11.97 -18.54
C ASN A 224 11.57 12.85 -18.01
N LYS A 225 10.35 12.65 -18.53
CA LYS A 225 9.15 13.35 -18.03
C LYS A 225 8.77 12.93 -16.62
N THR A 226 9.04 11.68 -16.24
CA THR A 226 8.58 11.10 -14.97
C THR A 226 9.64 11.16 -13.87
N PHE A 227 10.90 10.92 -14.20
CA PHE A 227 11.96 10.73 -13.20
C PHE A 227 13.07 11.78 -13.25
N GLY A 228 13.03 12.72 -14.19
CA GLY A 228 14.09 13.69 -14.43
C GLY A 228 14.31 14.71 -13.30
N THR A 229 13.32 14.97 -12.45
CA THR A 229 13.44 15.85 -11.27
C THR A 229 12.77 15.23 -10.06
N GLU A 230 13.04 15.78 -8.87
CA GLU A 230 12.42 15.35 -7.63
C GLU A 230 10.90 15.61 -7.63
N GLU A 231 10.46 16.76 -8.11
CA GLU A 231 9.04 17.08 -8.21
C GLU A 231 8.29 16.07 -9.08
N LYS A 232 8.89 15.64 -10.21
CA LYS A 232 8.30 14.64 -11.09
C LYS A 232 8.23 13.26 -10.43
N ARG A 233 9.26 12.87 -9.67
CA ARG A 233 9.20 11.64 -8.87
C ARG A 233 8.12 11.69 -7.80
N ASN A 234 7.95 12.84 -7.14
CA ASN A 234 6.86 13.03 -6.18
C ASN A 234 5.50 12.96 -6.86
N GLN A 235 5.36 13.51 -8.07
CA GLN A 235 4.15 13.39 -8.88
C GLN A 235 3.88 11.91 -9.27
N PHE A 236 4.92 11.15 -9.61
CA PHE A 236 4.80 9.71 -9.84
C PHE A 236 4.28 8.97 -8.60
N LEU A 237 4.78 9.27 -7.41
CA LEU A 237 4.29 8.66 -6.16
C LEU A 237 2.81 9.03 -5.92
N ARG A 238 2.41 10.28 -6.12
CA ARG A 238 1.01 10.69 -6.03
C ARG A 238 0.13 9.94 -7.04
N TRP A 239 0.59 9.79 -8.27
CA TRP A 239 -0.11 9.02 -9.29
C TRP A 239 -0.29 7.53 -8.89
N ARG A 240 0.73 6.90 -8.31
CA ARG A 240 0.63 5.52 -7.80
C ARG A 240 -0.43 5.40 -6.70
N VAL A 241 -0.46 6.35 -5.78
CA VAL A 241 -1.49 6.42 -4.73
C VAL A 241 -2.87 6.69 -5.31
N GLN A 242 -2.99 7.62 -6.27
CA GLN A 242 -4.27 7.87 -6.96
C GLN A 242 -4.82 6.59 -7.62
N LEU A 243 -3.96 5.82 -8.28
CA LEU A 243 -4.36 4.56 -8.92
C LEU A 243 -4.86 3.55 -7.88
N MET A 244 -4.19 3.46 -6.72
CA MET A 244 -4.63 2.60 -5.61
C MET A 244 -5.99 3.04 -5.06
N GLU A 245 -6.19 4.33 -4.81
CA GLU A 245 -7.47 4.87 -4.33
C GLU A 245 -8.60 4.64 -5.36
N LYS A 246 -8.33 4.79 -6.67
CA LYS A 246 -9.29 4.44 -7.74
C LYS A 246 -9.66 2.95 -7.75
N GLY A 247 -8.70 2.08 -7.45
CA GLY A 247 -8.96 0.65 -7.30
C GLY A 247 -9.83 0.37 -6.07
N ILE A 248 -9.53 1.00 -4.94
CA ILE A 248 -10.28 0.84 -3.68
C ILE A 248 -11.73 1.28 -3.81
N GLN A 249 -12.04 2.29 -4.62
CA GLN A 249 -13.42 2.71 -4.88
C GLN A 249 -14.29 1.61 -5.53
N GLN A 250 -13.68 0.59 -6.13
CA GLN A 250 -14.38 -0.54 -6.74
C GLN A 250 -14.63 -1.70 -5.76
N LEU A 251 -14.13 -1.59 -4.52
CA LEU A 251 -14.20 -2.65 -3.51
C LEU A 251 -15.49 -2.57 -2.68
N ASP A 252 -15.92 -3.75 -2.17
CA ASP A 252 -17.02 -3.86 -1.21
C ASP A 252 -16.47 -4.39 0.12
N PHE A 253 -16.50 -3.55 1.15
CA PHE A 253 -16.03 -3.89 2.50
C PHE A 253 -17.03 -4.68 3.33
N LYS A 254 -18.01 -5.37 2.74
CA LYS A 254 -18.85 -6.34 3.44
C LYS A 254 -18.12 -7.64 3.70
N ALA A 255 -18.56 -8.40 4.70
CA ALA A 255 -17.92 -9.67 5.07
C ALA A 255 -17.81 -10.68 3.92
N GLY A 256 -18.81 -10.75 3.05
CA GLY A 256 -18.81 -11.60 1.84
C GLY A 256 -18.48 -10.84 0.56
N GLY A 257 -18.09 -9.56 0.65
CA GLY A 257 -17.72 -8.73 -0.49
C GLY A 257 -16.26 -8.89 -0.89
N VAL A 258 -15.92 -8.37 -2.07
CA VAL A 258 -14.53 -8.32 -2.55
C VAL A 258 -13.85 -7.10 -1.96
N SER A 259 -12.89 -7.31 -1.07
CA SER A 259 -12.21 -6.23 -0.34
C SER A 259 -10.74 -6.02 -0.73
N SER A 260 -10.28 -6.67 -1.80
CA SER A 260 -8.89 -6.63 -2.29
C SER A 260 -8.81 -6.62 -3.81
N LEU A 261 -7.64 -6.30 -4.34
CA LEU A 261 -7.32 -6.15 -5.76
C LEU A 261 -6.46 -7.33 -6.22
N LEU A 262 -6.54 -7.65 -7.50
CA LEU A 262 -5.53 -8.46 -8.18
C LEU A 262 -4.53 -7.54 -8.88
N GLN A 263 -3.22 -7.79 -8.72
CA GLN A 263 -2.18 -7.09 -9.47
C GLN A 263 -1.56 -7.99 -10.53
N ILE A 264 -1.44 -7.48 -11.76
CA ILE A 264 -0.71 -8.13 -12.85
C ILE A 264 0.46 -7.21 -13.23
N ASN A 265 1.68 -7.75 -13.13
CA ASN A 265 2.91 -7.04 -13.46
C ASN A 265 3.48 -7.63 -14.75
N ASP A 266 3.42 -6.88 -15.83
CA ASP A 266 4.13 -7.20 -17.06
C ASP A 266 5.55 -6.64 -16.99
N LEU A 267 6.51 -7.56 -16.83
CA LEU A 267 7.93 -7.24 -16.74
C LEU A 267 8.64 -7.29 -18.10
N LYS A 268 7.90 -7.52 -19.19
CA LYS A 268 8.49 -7.52 -20.52
C LYS A 268 9.06 -6.13 -20.85
N ASN A 269 10.31 -6.11 -21.31
CA ASN A 269 11.05 -4.88 -21.63
C ASN A 269 11.12 -3.89 -20.45
N SER A 270 11.16 -4.38 -19.21
CA SER A 270 11.36 -3.52 -18.03
C SER A 270 12.69 -2.77 -18.13
N PRO A 271 12.76 -1.54 -17.57
CA PRO A 271 14.00 -0.76 -17.54
C PRO A 271 15.16 -1.50 -16.93
N GLY A 272 16.30 -1.48 -17.65
CA GLY A 272 17.53 -2.12 -17.21
C GLY A 272 18.20 -1.43 -16.01
N PRO A 273 19.33 -1.99 -15.53
CA PRO A 273 20.07 -1.46 -14.37
C PRO A 273 20.54 -0.01 -14.51
N SER A 274 20.68 0.48 -15.74
CA SER A 274 21.11 1.87 -16.03
C SER A 274 20.09 2.92 -15.61
N LYS A 275 18.79 2.58 -15.56
CA LYS A 275 17.70 3.51 -15.16
C LYS A 275 17.45 3.44 -13.65
N LYS A 276 18.41 3.93 -12.86
CA LYS A 276 18.40 3.85 -11.39
C LYS A 276 17.20 4.55 -10.76
N GLU A 277 16.78 5.70 -11.32
CA GLU A 277 15.70 6.51 -10.80
C GLU A 277 14.34 5.77 -10.85
N VAL A 278 14.08 4.95 -11.89
CA VAL A 278 12.90 4.09 -11.96
C VAL A 278 12.87 3.12 -10.78
N ARG A 279 13.99 2.44 -10.52
CA ARG A 279 14.06 1.48 -9.40
C ARG A 279 13.84 2.14 -8.06
N VAL A 280 14.48 3.30 -7.83
CA VAL A 280 14.30 4.06 -6.59
C VAL A 280 12.86 4.51 -6.42
N ALA A 281 12.27 5.12 -7.46
CA ALA A 281 10.89 5.61 -7.38
C ALA A 281 9.87 4.47 -7.25
N THR A 282 10.08 3.35 -7.96
CA THR A 282 9.22 2.16 -7.84
C THR A 282 9.32 1.56 -6.44
N LYS A 283 10.53 1.44 -5.88
CA LYS A 283 10.71 0.98 -4.50
C LYS A 283 9.99 1.90 -3.51
N GLN A 284 10.17 3.21 -3.62
CA GLN A 284 9.47 4.19 -2.78
C GLN A 284 7.94 4.05 -2.88
N ALA A 285 7.40 3.82 -4.10
CA ALA A 285 5.97 3.59 -4.30
C ALA A 285 5.51 2.30 -3.61
N VAL A 286 6.28 1.21 -3.72
CA VAL A 286 5.96 -0.06 -3.04
C VAL A 286 5.99 0.12 -1.52
N ASP A 287 7.04 0.71 -0.96
CA ASP A 287 7.18 0.96 0.48
C ASP A 287 5.99 1.80 0.99
N LEU A 288 5.66 2.89 0.28
CA LEU A 288 4.54 3.76 0.62
C LEU A 288 3.19 3.04 0.59
N LEU A 289 2.97 2.18 -0.40
CA LEU A 289 1.74 1.39 -0.50
C LEU A 289 1.68 0.30 0.58
N GLN A 290 2.77 -0.39 0.88
CA GLN A 290 2.83 -1.39 1.94
C GLN A 290 2.59 -0.81 3.34
N ASP A 291 3.12 0.40 3.58
CA ASP A 291 2.96 1.06 4.88
C ASP A 291 1.52 1.53 5.14
N ASN A 292 0.77 1.87 4.07
CA ASN A 292 -0.51 2.58 4.22
C ASN A 292 -1.73 1.84 3.65
N TYR A 293 -1.54 0.72 2.93
CA TYR A 293 -2.63 -0.05 2.32
C TYR A 293 -2.54 -1.54 2.68
N PRO A 294 -2.82 -1.89 3.96
CA PRO A 294 -2.72 -3.26 4.44
C PRO A 294 -3.72 -4.19 3.76
N GLU A 295 -3.27 -5.37 3.34
CA GLU A 295 -4.12 -6.46 2.83
C GLU A 295 -5.05 -6.05 1.67
N PHE A 296 -4.61 -5.11 0.81
CA PHE A 296 -5.39 -4.70 -0.36
C PHE A 296 -5.04 -5.47 -1.63
N VAL A 297 -4.00 -6.28 -1.63
CA VAL A 297 -3.61 -7.10 -2.78
C VAL A 297 -3.85 -8.57 -2.46
N ALA A 298 -4.91 -9.14 -3.03
CA ALA A 298 -5.24 -10.56 -2.88
C ALA A 298 -4.20 -11.45 -3.56
N LYS A 299 -3.78 -11.06 -4.74
CA LYS A 299 -2.84 -11.85 -5.54
C LYS A 299 -1.97 -10.92 -6.39
N ASN A 300 -0.69 -11.25 -6.44
CA ASN A 300 0.29 -10.54 -7.24
C ASN A 300 0.85 -11.51 -8.29
N VAL A 301 0.58 -11.25 -9.58
CA VAL A 301 0.98 -12.10 -10.69
C VAL A 301 2.03 -11.36 -11.51
N SER A 302 3.20 -11.95 -11.69
CA SER A 302 4.26 -11.39 -12.52
C SER A 302 4.36 -12.19 -13.83
N LEU A 303 4.21 -11.48 -14.95
CA LEU A 303 4.41 -12.03 -16.28
C LEU A 303 5.87 -11.77 -16.70
N ILE A 304 6.67 -12.83 -16.74
CA ILE A 304 8.07 -12.76 -17.14
C ILE A 304 8.19 -13.40 -18.53
N SER A 305 8.71 -12.66 -19.50
CA SER A 305 9.04 -13.25 -20.81
C SER A 305 10.20 -14.23 -20.65
N ILE A 306 10.13 -15.40 -21.28
CA ILE A 306 11.21 -16.41 -21.29
C ILE A 306 12.54 -15.80 -21.74
N ALA A 307 12.53 -14.78 -22.59
CA ALA A 307 13.73 -14.05 -23.02
C ALA A 307 14.47 -13.37 -21.86
N VAL A 308 13.74 -12.82 -20.87
CA VAL A 308 14.34 -12.17 -19.68
C VAL A 308 14.99 -13.21 -18.75
N ILE A 309 14.38 -14.41 -18.65
CA ILE A 309 14.96 -15.50 -17.86
C ILE A 309 16.30 -15.93 -18.46
N CYS A 310 16.42 -16.02 -19.78
CA CYS A 310 17.67 -16.37 -20.46
C CYS A 310 18.79 -15.34 -20.23
N GLU A 311 18.46 -14.04 -20.20
CA GLU A 311 19.44 -12.98 -19.91
C GLU A 311 19.92 -12.98 -18.45
N LEU A 312 19.06 -13.35 -17.50
CA LEU A 312 19.41 -13.39 -16.08
C LEU A 312 20.21 -14.64 -15.67
N TYR A 313 20.13 -15.73 -16.46
CA TYR A 313 20.83 -16.99 -16.16
C TYR A 313 22.00 -17.30 -17.08
N LEU A 314 22.29 -16.46 -18.10
CA LEU A 314 23.38 -16.67 -19.05
C LEU A 314 24.47 -15.58 -18.97
N THR A 315 24.37 -14.65 -18.01
CA THR A 315 25.42 -13.69 -17.64
C THR A 315 25.95 -13.99 -16.26
#